data_19cc65af8a75870f35bb28a2d02bb6a4
#
_entry.id   19cc65af8a75870f35bb28a2d02bb6a4
#
_cell.length_a   1.000
_cell.length_b   1.000
_cell.length_c   1.000
_cell.angle_alpha   90.00
_cell.angle_beta   90.00
_cell.angle_gamma   90.00
#
_symmetry.space_group_name_H-M   'P 1'
#
loop_
_entity.id
_entity.type
_entity.pdbx_description
1 polymer ?
#
loop_
_entity_poly.entity_id
_entity_poly.type
_entity_poly.pdbx_seq_one_letter_code
_entity_poly.pdbx_strand_id
1 'polypeptide(L)'
;MAIACWATGRDRSWFAARSPQEVAASLRPEEQALIGVLTSRRLSGEPLAYLLGFREFYGRDFFVNRSVLIPRSDTECLVEAALTCMAEAWPHGAAAETGPSEPIGAPIQVLDLGTGSGCLAISLALAAKSKDLKAIVTATDQSAGALAVARNNAHWLGAQVRFEQGDWYEALGQAELRFDLVVSNPPYIAAKDPHLGQGDLPFEPLSALAGCRPNADGLDDLRVIVREAPAHLRPGGWLLVEHGHDQQPGVIALMQAAGFRQVLGQPDLSGTPRLVIGQL
;
A
#
# COMPACT_ATOMS: atom_id res chain seq x y z
N MET A 1 -8.27 -3.26 -25.52
CA MET A 1 -9.01 -4.45 -25.03
C MET A 1 -9.61 -4.23 -23.65
N ALA A 2 -8.84 -3.94 -22.59
CA ALA A 2 -9.38 -3.77 -21.23
C ALA A 2 -10.51 -2.73 -21.12
N ILE A 3 -10.38 -1.56 -21.74
CA ILE A 3 -11.44 -0.53 -21.81
C ILE A 3 -12.71 -1.08 -22.44
N ALA A 4 -12.59 -1.83 -23.54
CA ALA A 4 -13.75 -2.39 -24.22
C ALA A 4 -14.46 -3.46 -23.37
N CYS A 5 -13.70 -4.35 -22.72
CA CYS A 5 -14.26 -5.32 -21.78
C CYS A 5 -15.02 -4.63 -20.64
N TRP A 6 -14.41 -3.63 -20.03
CA TRP A 6 -15.00 -2.89 -18.92
C TRP A 6 -16.27 -2.13 -19.33
N ALA A 7 -16.22 -1.41 -20.45
CA ALA A 7 -17.35 -0.60 -20.94
C ALA A 7 -18.56 -1.43 -21.38
N THR A 8 -18.36 -2.71 -21.72
CA THR A 8 -19.42 -3.58 -22.27
C THR A 8 -19.81 -4.70 -21.32
N GLY A 9 -19.01 -4.96 -20.26
CA GLY A 9 -19.18 -6.15 -19.41
C GLY A 9 -18.84 -7.47 -20.09
N ARG A 10 -18.27 -7.45 -21.32
CA ARG A 10 -17.91 -8.62 -22.08
C ARG A 10 -16.46 -9.00 -21.83
N ASP A 11 -16.17 -10.29 -21.82
CA ASP A 11 -14.82 -10.81 -21.58
C ASP A 11 -13.90 -10.71 -22.81
N ARG A 12 -12.61 -11.01 -22.62
CA ARG A 12 -11.61 -11.00 -23.69
C ARG A 12 -11.91 -12.03 -24.77
N SER A 13 -12.48 -13.17 -24.42
CA SER A 13 -12.78 -14.26 -25.35
C SER A 13 -13.89 -13.87 -26.32
N TRP A 14 -14.88 -13.10 -25.84
CA TRP A 14 -15.92 -12.57 -26.68
C TRP A 14 -15.38 -11.67 -27.80
N PHE A 15 -14.40 -10.81 -27.48
CA PHE A 15 -13.74 -9.93 -28.47
C PHE A 15 -12.81 -10.70 -29.40
N ALA A 16 -12.07 -11.70 -28.86
CA ALA A 16 -11.13 -12.50 -29.65
C ALA A 16 -11.82 -13.42 -30.68
N ALA A 17 -13.07 -13.79 -30.42
CA ALA A 17 -13.85 -14.67 -31.32
C ALA A 17 -14.53 -13.93 -32.47
N ARG A 18 -14.34 -12.61 -32.59
CA ARG A 18 -15.06 -11.77 -33.57
C ARG A 18 -14.14 -10.88 -34.36
N SER A 19 -14.50 -10.62 -35.61
CA SER A 19 -13.82 -9.59 -36.41
C SER A 19 -14.11 -8.18 -35.88
N PRO A 20 -13.25 -7.19 -36.17
CA PRO A 20 -13.52 -5.79 -35.78
C PRO A 20 -14.89 -5.27 -36.28
N GLN A 21 -15.35 -5.70 -37.44
CA GLN A 21 -16.65 -5.31 -38.03
C GLN A 21 -17.81 -5.90 -37.23
N GLU A 22 -17.73 -7.19 -36.85
CA GLU A 22 -18.76 -7.83 -36.01
C GLU A 22 -18.79 -7.23 -34.60
N VAL A 23 -17.66 -6.90 -34.04
CA VAL A 23 -17.58 -6.18 -32.76
C VAL A 23 -18.29 -4.83 -32.88
N ALA A 24 -17.93 -4.01 -33.88
CA ALA A 24 -18.52 -2.69 -34.06
C ALA A 24 -20.06 -2.74 -34.26
N ALA A 25 -20.57 -3.71 -35.03
CA ALA A 25 -22.00 -3.91 -35.26
C ALA A 25 -22.74 -4.42 -33.99
N SER A 26 -22.03 -5.03 -33.04
CA SER A 26 -22.60 -5.62 -31.82
C SER A 26 -22.60 -4.65 -30.63
N LEU A 27 -21.92 -3.51 -30.72
CA LEU A 27 -21.84 -2.51 -29.66
C LEU A 27 -23.03 -1.55 -29.73
N ARG A 28 -23.62 -1.26 -28.59
CA ARG A 28 -24.63 -0.20 -28.47
C ARG A 28 -23.98 1.18 -28.65
N PRO A 29 -24.71 2.20 -29.12
CA PRO A 29 -24.15 3.55 -29.29
C PRO A 29 -23.50 4.12 -28.05
N GLU A 30 -24.09 3.87 -26.87
CA GLU A 30 -23.53 4.31 -25.58
C GLU A 30 -22.19 3.60 -25.25
N GLU A 31 -22.08 2.31 -25.55
CA GLU A 31 -20.82 1.53 -25.36
C GLU A 31 -19.74 2.06 -26.30
N GLN A 32 -20.07 2.34 -27.57
CA GLN A 32 -19.14 2.93 -28.54
C GLN A 32 -18.64 4.31 -28.08
N ALA A 33 -19.57 5.17 -27.63
CA ALA A 33 -19.24 6.50 -27.13
C ALA A 33 -18.33 6.42 -25.89
N LEU A 34 -18.66 5.55 -24.93
CA LEU A 34 -17.86 5.36 -23.71
C LEU A 34 -16.46 4.83 -24.03
N ILE A 35 -16.34 3.82 -24.89
CA ILE A 35 -15.05 3.29 -25.35
C ILE A 35 -14.24 4.41 -26.02
N GLY A 36 -14.87 5.23 -26.87
CA GLY A 36 -14.22 6.36 -27.53
C GLY A 36 -13.65 7.36 -26.56
N VAL A 37 -14.45 7.80 -25.58
CA VAL A 37 -14.02 8.74 -24.53
C VAL A 37 -12.86 8.18 -23.69
N LEU A 38 -13.00 6.96 -23.18
CA LEU A 38 -11.96 6.33 -22.35
C LEU A 38 -10.66 6.07 -23.14
N THR A 39 -10.79 5.69 -24.41
CA THR A 39 -9.63 5.49 -25.29
C THR A 39 -8.91 6.82 -25.55
N SER A 40 -9.63 7.90 -25.80
CA SER A 40 -9.04 9.25 -25.96
C SER A 40 -8.29 9.68 -24.71
N ARG A 41 -8.87 9.49 -23.52
CA ARG A 41 -8.20 9.79 -22.24
C ARG A 41 -6.96 8.92 -22.03
N ARG A 42 -7.01 7.62 -22.40
CA ARG A 42 -5.82 6.76 -22.32
C ARG A 42 -4.72 7.20 -23.29
N LEU A 43 -5.07 7.63 -24.50
CA LEU A 43 -4.12 8.15 -25.47
C LEU A 43 -3.48 9.47 -25.02
N SER A 44 -4.15 10.26 -24.17
CA SER A 44 -3.55 11.43 -23.50
C SER A 44 -2.70 11.07 -22.28
N GLY A 45 -2.47 9.78 -22.00
CA GLY A 45 -1.58 9.29 -20.94
C GLY A 45 -2.28 8.90 -19.65
N GLU A 46 -3.60 9.12 -19.49
CA GLU A 46 -4.28 8.84 -18.22
C GLU A 46 -4.19 7.35 -17.86
N PRO A 47 -3.82 7.00 -16.59
CA PRO A 47 -3.65 5.63 -16.15
C PRO A 47 -4.89 4.78 -16.37
N LEU A 48 -4.70 3.56 -16.86
CA LEU A 48 -5.81 2.63 -17.09
C LEU A 48 -6.59 2.36 -15.80
N ALA A 49 -5.90 2.25 -14.67
CA ALA A 49 -6.53 2.05 -13.37
C ALA A 49 -7.52 3.17 -13.00
N TYR A 50 -7.17 4.44 -13.28
CA TYR A 50 -8.09 5.57 -13.04
C TYR A 50 -9.24 5.62 -14.02
N LEU A 51 -9.04 5.16 -15.26
CA LEU A 51 -10.11 5.07 -16.25
C LEU A 51 -11.13 4.00 -15.89
N LEU A 52 -10.68 2.87 -15.38
CA LEU A 52 -11.52 1.75 -14.97
C LEU A 52 -12.06 1.91 -13.54
N GLY A 53 -11.40 2.73 -12.71
CA GLY A 53 -11.78 2.99 -11.33
C GLY A 53 -11.27 1.95 -10.34
N PHE A 54 -10.48 0.96 -10.77
CA PHE A 54 -9.93 -0.07 -9.88
C PHE A 54 -8.56 -0.58 -10.35
N ARG A 55 -7.83 -1.17 -9.40
CA ARG A 55 -6.56 -1.86 -9.59
C ARG A 55 -6.55 -3.13 -8.74
N GLU A 56 -6.15 -4.23 -9.34
CA GLU A 56 -5.91 -5.48 -8.61
C GLU A 56 -4.64 -5.35 -7.75
N PHE A 57 -4.72 -5.82 -6.49
CA PHE A 57 -3.60 -5.93 -5.56
C PHE A 57 -3.87 -7.10 -4.60
N TYR A 58 -2.91 -7.98 -4.46
CA TYR A 58 -2.95 -9.13 -3.56
C TYR A 58 -4.24 -9.98 -3.74
N GLY A 59 -4.61 -10.24 -4.99
CA GLY A 59 -5.78 -11.04 -5.38
C GLY A 59 -7.14 -10.35 -5.20
N ARG A 60 -7.17 -9.02 -5.02
CA ARG A 60 -8.42 -8.25 -4.79
C ARG A 60 -8.45 -6.97 -5.61
N ASP A 61 -9.64 -6.57 -6.06
CA ASP A 61 -9.83 -5.31 -6.75
C ASP A 61 -10.02 -4.16 -5.74
N PHE A 62 -9.15 -3.15 -5.81
CA PHE A 62 -9.21 -1.93 -5.01
C PHE A 62 -9.69 -0.77 -5.88
N PHE A 63 -10.68 -0.02 -5.41
CA PHE A 63 -11.05 1.25 -6.01
C PHE A 63 -9.89 2.23 -5.92
N VAL A 64 -9.65 2.93 -7.03
CA VAL A 64 -8.62 3.95 -7.12
C VAL A 64 -9.13 5.16 -7.90
N ASN A 65 -8.65 6.32 -7.53
CA ASN A 65 -8.87 7.58 -8.22
C ASN A 65 -7.64 8.49 -8.02
N ARG A 66 -7.72 9.72 -8.53
CA ARG A 66 -6.61 10.68 -8.45
C ARG A 66 -6.22 11.14 -7.04
N SER A 67 -6.89 10.66 -6.01
CA SER A 67 -6.55 10.97 -4.60
C SER A 67 -5.56 9.97 -3.99
N VAL A 68 -5.24 8.86 -4.67
CA VAL A 68 -4.40 7.78 -4.15
C VAL A 68 -3.37 7.33 -5.17
N LEU A 69 -2.23 6.84 -4.69
CA LEU A 69 -1.29 6.07 -5.49
C LEU A 69 -2.00 4.82 -6.03
N ILE A 70 -1.77 4.48 -7.28
CA ILE A 70 -2.22 3.21 -7.85
C ILE A 70 -1.41 2.08 -7.21
N PRO A 71 -2.03 1.08 -6.55
CA PRO A 71 -1.31 -0.03 -5.94
C PRO A 71 -0.32 -0.69 -6.91
N ARG A 72 0.90 -0.96 -6.42
CA ARG A 72 1.98 -1.59 -7.18
C ARG A 72 2.13 -3.03 -6.77
N SER A 73 2.37 -3.92 -7.73
CA SER A 73 2.65 -5.34 -7.44
C SER A 73 3.88 -5.55 -6.56
N ASP A 74 4.87 -4.64 -6.66
CA ASP A 74 6.09 -4.73 -5.86
C ASP A 74 5.79 -4.60 -4.36
N THR A 75 4.76 -3.83 -3.98
CA THR A 75 4.31 -3.67 -2.59
C THR A 75 3.70 -4.96 -1.99
N GLU A 76 3.36 -5.95 -2.81
CA GLU A 76 2.85 -7.23 -2.30
C GLU A 76 3.91 -8.00 -1.47
N CYS A 77 5.20 -7.79 -1.75
CA CYS A 77 6.28 -8.35 -0.94
C CYS A 77 6.25 -7.82 0.50
N LEU A 78 5.80 -6.58 0.71
CA LEU A 78 5.62 -5.99 2.04
C LEU A 78 4.49 -6.68 2.83
N VAL A 79 3.40 -7.08 2.14
CA VAL A 79 2.33 -7.88 2.77
C VAL A 79 2.86 -9.24 3.23
N GLU A 80 3.58 -9.96 2.37
CA GLU A 80 4.13 -11.28 2.70
C GLU A 80 5.15 -11.22 3.84
N ALA A 81 6.06 -10.24 3.82
CA ALA A 81 7.02 -10.03 4.90
C ALA A 81 6.33 -9.69 6.22
N ALA A 82 5.32 -8.84 6.20
CA ALA A 82 4.53 -8.48 7.37
C ALA A 82 3.81 -9.70 7.97
N LEU A 83 3.19 -10.54 7.14
CA LEU A 83 2.54 -11.77 7.58
C LEU A 83 3.54 -12.77 8.17
N THR A 84 4.75 -12.84 7.64
CA THR A 84 5.82 -13.68 8.19
C THR A 84 6.22 -13.19 9.58
N CYS A 85 6.49 -11.88 9.75
CA CYS A 85 6.76 -11.29 11.06
C CYS A 85 5.62 -11.53 12.06
N MET A 86 4.36 -11.40 11.62
CA MET A 86 3.19 -11.69 12.46
C MET A 86 3.14 -13.15 12.91
N ALA A 87 3.45 -14.09 12.03
CA ALA A 87 3.44 -15.52 12.35
C ALA A 87 4.60 -15.93 13.29
N GLU A 88 5.79 -15.34 13.10
CA GLU A 88 6.98 -15.61 13.91
C GLU A 88 6.88 -14.97 15.30
N ALA A 89 6.38 -13.74 15.38
CA ALA A 89 6.23 -13.03 16.65
C ALA A 89 5.08 -13.59 17.51
N TRP A 90 4.09 -14.26 16.89
CA TRP A 90 2.91 -14.84 17.56
C TRP A 90 2.70 -16.32 17.22
N PRO A 91 3.61 -17.23 17.57
CA PRO A 91 3.42 -18.66 17.35
C PRO A 91 2.21 -19.15 18.17
N HIS A 92 1.05 -19.30 17.55
CA HIS A 92 -0.14 -19.99 18.04
C HIS A 92 -0.65 -19.62 19.46
N GLY A 93 -0.57 -18.35 19.84
CA GLY A 93 -1.01 -17.92 21.19
C GLY A 93 -0.12 -18.44 22.32
N ALA A 94 1.07 -18.94 22.02
CA ALA A 94 2.03 -19.37 23.02
C ALA A 94 2.71 -18.17 23.67
N ALA A 95 2.84 -18.23 25.00
CA ALA A 95 3.52 -17.31 25.85
C ALA A 95 5.00 -17.11 25.39
N ALA A 96 5.23 -16.15 24.51
CA ALA A 96 6.50 -15.46 24.57
C ALA A 96 6.55 -14.76 25.94
N GLU A 97 7.70 -14.68 26.58
CA GLU A 97 7.92 -13.94 27.82
C GLU A 97 7.68 -12.43 27.59
N THR A 98 6.41 -12.09 27.30
CA THR A 98 5.89 -10.74 27.36
C THR A 98 5.84 -10.37 28.83
N GLY A 99 6.34 -9.18 29.18
CA GLY A 99 6.34 -8.71 30.56
C GLY A 99 4.94 -8.86 31.20
N PRO A 100 4.80 -8.73 32.51
CA PRO A 100 3.68 -9.22 33.32
C PRO A 100 2.30 -8.62 33.07
N SER A 101 2.05 -7.92 31.93
CA SER A 101 0.84 -7.11 31.72
C SER A 101 -0.05 -7.47 30.53
N GLU A 102 0.32 -8.37 29.62
CA GLU A 102 -0.53 -8.68 28.46
C GLU A 102 -1.17 -10.07 28.59
N PRO A 103 -2.52 -10.19 28.36
CA PRO A 103 -3.18 -11.47 28.39
C PRO A 103 -2.76 -12.35 27.21
N ILE A 104 -2.55 -13.64 27.49
CA ILE A 104 -2.29 -14.67 26.47
C ILE A 104 -3.38 -14.59 25.40
N GLY A 105 -2.97 -14.42 24.12
CA GLY A 105 -3.89 -14.33 23.00
C GLY A 105 -4.40 -12.91 22.69
N ALA A 106 -3.74 -11.87 23.20
CA ALA A 106 -4.00 -10.48 22.78
C ALA A 106 -3.82 -10.33 21.25
N PRO A 107 -4.66 -9.53 20.60
CA PRO A 107 -4.53 -9.33 19.16
C PRO A 107 -3.25 -8.55 18.81
N ILE A 108 -2.62 -8.93 17.71
CA ILE A 108 -1.46 -8.24 17.13
C ILE A 108 -1.89 -6.83 16.72
N GLN A 109 -1.19 -5.80 17.21
CA GLN A 109 -1.45 -4.41 16.85
C GLN A 109 -0.61 -4.04 15.64
N VAL A 110 -1.25 -3.74 14.53
CA VAL A 110 -0.60 -3.39 13.25
C VAL A 110 -0.91 -1.95 12.88
N LEU A 111 0.11 -1.20 12.46
CA LEU A 111 -0.02 0.17 11.96
C LEU A 111 0.47 0.25 10.51
N ASP A 112 -0.37 0.78 9.62
CA ASP A 112 -0.02 1.14 8.25
C ASP A 112 0.07 2.66 8.12
N LEU A 113 1.25 3.18 7.83
CA LEU A 113 1.51 4.62 7.68
C LEU A 113 1.48 5.03 6.21
N GLY A 114 0.67 6.03 5.88
CA GLY A 114 0.49 6.48 4.50
C GLY A 114 -0.33 5.49 3.67
N THR A 115 -1.49 5.08 4.18
CA THR A 115 -2.27 3.93 3.66
C THR A 115 -2.78 4.09 2.22
N GLY A 116 -2.91 5.32 1.71
CA GLY A 116 -3.37 5.58 0.35
C GLY A 116 -4.75 4.98 0.07
N SER A 117 -4.82 4.02 -0.84
CA SER A 117 -6.04 3.29 -1.17
C SER A 117 -6.48 2.29 -0.09
N GLY A 118 -5.69 2.09 0.95
CA GLY A 118 -5.89 1.07 1.97
C GLY A 118 -5.39 -0.32 1.56
N CYS A 119 -4.74 -0.46 0.41
CA CYS A 119 -4.42 -1.78 -0.14
C CYS A 119 -3.54 -2.63 0.80
N LEU A 120 -2.56 -2.02 1.47
CA LEU A 120 -1.68 -2.70 2.42
C LEU A 120 -2.45 -3.09 3.69
N ALA A 121 -3.06 -2.11 4.39
CA ALA A 121 -3.81 -2.35 5.63
C ALA A 121 -4.94 -3.37 5.47
N ILE A 122 -5.73 -3.25 4.40
CA ILE A 122 -6.87 -4.12 4.12
C ILE A 122 -6.39 -5.54 3.79
N SER A 123 -5.32 -5.67 2.97
CA SER A 123 -4.76 -6.99 2.64
C SER A 123 -4.21 -7.68 3.89
N LEU A 124 -3.53 -6.96 4.77
CA LEU A 124 -3.06 -7.49 6.06
C LEU A 124 -4.22 -7.95 6.95
N ALA A 125 -5.26 -7.12 7.11
CA ALA A 125 -6.42 -7.47 7.93
C ALA A 125 -7.13 -8.73 7.43
N LEU A 126 -7.34 -8.85 6.11
CA LEU A 126 -8.01 -10.00 5.50
C LEU A 126 -7.13 -11.25 5.49
N ALA A 127 -5.83 -11.12 5.21
CA ALA A 127 -4.90 -12.24 5.21
C ALA A 127 -4.65 -12.77 6.63
N ALA A 128 -4.50 -11.90 7.63
CA ALA A 128 -4.41 -12.31 9.02
C ALA A 128 -5.64 -13.13 9.43
N LYS A 129 -6.84 -12.64 9.13
CA LYS A 129 -8.09 -13.35 9.39
C LYS A 129 -8.13 -14.74 8.72
N SER A 130 -7.65 -14.86 7.48
CA SER A 130 -7.62 -16.14 6.75
C SER A 130 -6.63 -17.15 7.33
N LYS A 131 -5.63 -16.67 8.09
CA LYS A 131 -4.60 -17.49 8.76
C LYS A 131 -4.88 -17.68 10.27
N ASP A 132 -6.10 -17.35 10.74
CA ASP A 132 -6.50 -17.38 12.16
C ASP A 132 -5.61 -16.53 13.09
N LEU A 133 -4.93 -15.53 12.54
CA LEU A 133 -4.17 -14.54 13.29
C LEU A 133 -5.12 -13.44 13.76
N LYS A 134 -5.23 -13.24 15.07
CA LYS A 134 -5.99 -12.11 15.61
C LYS A 134 -5.17 -10.83 15.45
N ALA A 135 -5.63 -9.94 14.59
CA ALA A 135 -4.97 -8.66 14.36
C ALA A 135 -5.97 -7.50 14.44
N ILE A 136 -5.50 -6.38 14.98
CA ILE A 136 -6.19 -5.07 14.91
C ILE A 136 -5.30 -4.18 14.06
N VAL A 137 -5.82 -3.78 12.90
CA VAL A 137 -5.10 -2.93 11.95
C VAL A 137 -5.59 -1.50 12.07
N THR A 138 -4.65 -0.59 12.32
CA THR A 138 -4.84 0.87 12.25
C THR A 138 -4.09 1.37 11.02
N ALA A 139 -4.68 2.31 10.29
CA ALA A 139 -4.10 2.88 9.09
C ALA A 139 -4.20 4.40 9.13
N THR A 140 -3.13 5.09 8.79
CA THR A 140 -3.09 6.55 8.80
C THR A 140 -2.80 7.12 7.42
N ASP A 141 -3.31 8.31 7.14
CA ASP A 141 -2.96 9.09 5.96
C ASP A 141 -3.24 10.58 6.23
N GLN A 142 -2.40 11.46 5.70
CA GLN A 142 -2.64 12.91 5.80
C GLN A 142 -3.80 13.37 4.91
N SER A 143 -4.07 12.65 3.81
CA SER A 143 -5.07 12.98 2.80
C SER A 143 -6.45 12.44 3.19
N ALA A 144 -7.40 13.35 3.48
CA ALA A 144 -8.80 12.98 3.66
C ALA A 144 -9.38 12.28 2.42
N GLY A 145 -8.93 12.65 1.21
CA GLY A 145 -9.33 12.00 -0.04
C GLY A 145 -8.85 10.55 -0.12
N ALA A 146 -7.61 10.28 0.29
CA ALA A 146 -7.07 8.92 0.36
C ALA A 146 -7.86 8.08 1.38
N LEU A 147 -8.09 8.61 2.59
CA LEU A 147 -8.88 7.92 3.61
C LEU A 147 -10.32 7.63 3.18
N ALA A 148 -10.93 8.51 2.38
CA ALA A 148 -12.26 8.23 1.82
C ALA A 148 -12.23 7.02 0.87
N VAL A 149 -11.21 6.91 0.02
CA VAL A 149 -10.99 5.74 -0.85
C VAL A 149 -10.71 4.49 -0.02
N ALA A 150 -9.83 4.57 0.97
CA ALA A 150 -9.48 3.44 1.84
C ALA A 150 -10.69 2.90 2.63
N ARG A 151 -11.51 3.78 3.20
CA ARG A 151 -12.76 3.39 3.90
C ARG A 151 -13.75 2.71 2.95
N ASN A 152 -13.90 3.23 1.72
CA ASN A 152 -14.74 2.60 0.71
C ASN A 152 -14.24 1.21 0.34
N ASN A 153 -12.93 1.03 0.14
CA ASN A 153 -12.32 -0.27 -0.13
C ASN A 153 -12.50 -1.24 1.03
N ALA A 154 -12.28 -0.79 2.27
CA ALA A 154 -12.48 -1.63 3.46
C ALA A 154 -13.94 -2.10 3.58
N HIS A 155 -14.90 -1.21 3.36
CA HIS A 155 -16.33 -1.55 3.34
C HIS A 155 -16.64 -2.57 2.25
N TRP A 156 -16.21 -2.31 1.02
CA TRP A 156 -16.44 -3.17 -0.15
C TRP A 156 -15.87 -4.58 0.04
N LEU A 157 -14.65 -4.68 0.58
CA LEU A 157 -13.94 -5.95 0.78
C LEU A 157 -14.27 -6.63 2.11
N GLY A 158 -15.08 -6.00 2.98
CA GLY A 158 -15.46 -6.54 4.28
C GLY A 158 -14.30 -6.61 5.29
N ALA A 159 -13.31 -5.72 5.16
CA ALA A 159 -12.19 -5.61 6.07
C ALA A 159 -12.51 -4.67 7.24
N GLN A 160 -11.98 -5.01 8.43
CA GLN A 160 -12.06 -4.13 9.60
C GLN A 160 -10.71 -3.46 9.81
N VAL A 161 -10.64 -2.15 9.51
CA VAL A 161 -9.45 -1.31 9.68
C VAL A 161 -9.87 -0.01 10.34
N ARG A 162 -9.10 0.48 11.31
CA ARG A 162 -9.25 1.81 11.91
C ARG A 162 -8.50 2.83 11.07
N PHE A 163 -9.17 3.90 10.66
CA PHE A 163 -8.56 4.93 9.81
C PHE A 163 -8.50 6.26 10.55
N GLU A 164 -7.28 6.78 10.72
CA GLU A 164 -7.00 8.06 11.40
C GLU A 164 -6.34 9.03 10.43
N GLN A 165 -6.70 10.30 10.51
CA GLN A 165 -6.15 11.34 9.65
C GLN A 165 -5.04 12.11 10.35
N GLY A 166 -3.88 12.21 9.70
CA GLY A 166 -2.76 13.01 10.18
C GLY A 166 -1.45 12.65 9.50
N ASP A 167 -0.39 13.37 9.84
CA ASP A 167 0.95 13.16 9.31
C ASP A 167 1.65 12.05 10.12
N TRP A 168 1.90 10.92 9.48
CA TRP A 168 2.55 9.73 10.04
C TRP A 168 1.98 9.35 11.42
N TYR A 169 2.81 9.40 12.48
CA TYR A 169 2.42 9.04 13.84
C TYR A 169 1.61 10.14 14.55
N GLU A 170 1.65 11.38 14.10
CA GLU A 170 0.81 12.47 14.66
C GLU A 170 -0.68 12.16 14.56
N ALA A 171 -1.08 11.37 13.55
CA ALA A 171 -2.45 10.89 13.39
C ALA A 171 -2.98 10.09 14.59
N LEU A 172 -2.10 9.51 15.41
CA LEU A 172 -2.47 8.71 16.59
C LEU A 172 -2.81 9.58 17.81
N GLY A 173 -2.58 10.89 17.74
CA GLY A 173 -2.83 11.82 18.84
C GLY A 173 -1.97 11.52 20.07
N GLN A 174 -2.54 11.77 21.26
CA GLN A 174 -1.87 11.53 22.55
C GLN A 174 -2.10 10.12 23.10
N ALA A 175 -2.69 9.22 22.32
CA ALA A 175 -2.90 7.86 22.74
C ALA A 175 -1.55 7.12 22.85
N GLU A 176 -1.27 6.52 24.01
CA GLU A 176 -0.09 5.65 24.21
C GLU A 176 -0.26 4.31 23.50
N LEU A 177 -0.61 4.35 22.21
CA LEU A 177 -0.75 3.15 21.41
C LEU A 177 0.63 2.61 21.05
N ARG A 178 0.85 1.33 21.34
CA ARG A 178 2.04 0.59 20.95
C ARG A 178 1.67 -0.52 19.99
N PHE A 179 2.45 -0.64 18.94
CA PHE A 179 2.23 -1.60 17.87
C PHE A 179 3.27 -2.72 17.92
N ASP A 180 2.86 -3.88 17.48
CA ASP A 180 3.74 -5.03 17.30
C ASP A 180 4.39 -4.98 15.93
N LEU A 181 3.71 -4.35 14.98
CA LEU A 181 4.15 -4.21 13.60
C LEU A 181 3.78 -2.84 13.05
N VAL A 182 4.75 -2.14 12.50
CA VAL A 182 4.56 -0.91 11.70
C VAL A 182 5.00 -1.19 10.29
N VAL A 183 4.15 -0.90 9.32
CA VAL A 183 4.42 -1.03 7.89
C VAL A 183 4.20 0.30 7.19
N SER A 184 4.94 0.56 6.11
CA SER A 184 4.72 1.74 5.27
C SER A 184 5.27 1.54 3.87
N ASN A 185 4.52 2.02 2.88
CA ASN A 185 5.03 2.35 1.56
C ASN A 185 5.00 3.89 1.41
N PRO A 186 6.01 4.60 1.92
CA PRO A 186 6.03 6.05 1.93
C PRO A 186 6.44 6.61 0.56
N PRO A 187 6.23 7.90 0.29
CA PRO A 187 6.82 8.58 -0.85
C PRO A 187 8.36 8.52 -0.75
N TYR A 188 9.00 8.02 -1.81
CA TYR A 188 10.45 7.85 -1.85
C TYR A 188 11.11 8.38 -3.13
N ILE A 189 10.35 9.03 -4.02
CA ILE A 189 10.91 9.62 -5.23
C ILE A 189 11.47 11.02 -4.90
N ALA A 190 12.71 11.29 -5.28
CA ALA A 190 13.29 12.62 -5.09
C ALA A 190 12.46 13.69 -5.83
N ALA A 191 12.27 14.86 -5.22
CA ALA A 191 11.36 15.90 -5.74
C ALA A 191 11.73 16.42 -7.14
N LYS A 192 13.00 16.24 -7.56
CA LYS A 192 13.49 16.65 -8.88
C LYS A 192 13.78 15.46 -9.80
N ASP A 193 13.31 14.28 -9.47
CA ASP A 193 13.54 13.09 -10.29
C ASP A 193 12.77 13.20 -11.62
N PRO A 194 13.47 13.05 -12.77
CA PRO A 194 12.85 13.10 -14.08
C PRO A 194 11.74 12.04 -14.30
N HIS A 195 11.77 10.94 -13.56
CA HIS A 195 10.73 9.90 -13.63
C HIS A 195 9.34 10.41 -13.25
N LEU A 196 9.23 11.44 -12.38
CA LEU A 196 7.94 12.06 -12.04
C LEU A 196 7.15 12.56 -13.25
N GLY A 197 7.84 12.86 -14.37
CA GLY A 197 7.22 13.27 -15.64
C GLY A 197 6.88 12.11 -16.59
N GLN A 198 7.05 10.83 -16.20
CA GLN A 198 6.97 9.70 -17.12
C GLN A 198 5.79 8.78 -16.80
N GLY A 199 5.27 8.12 -17.83
CA GLY A 199 4.24 7.09 -17.71
C GLY A 199 2.96 7.58 -17.06
N ASP A 200 2.53 6.86 -16.03
CA ASP A 200 1.32 7.14 -15.27
C ASP A 200 1.54 8.18 -14.14
N LEU A 201 2.81 8.42 -13.72
CA LEU A 201 3.16 9.23 -12.56
C LEU A 201 2.64 10.69 -12.59
N PRO A 202 2.60 11.40 -13.75
CA PRO A 202 2.05 12.76 -13.81
C PRO A 202 0.57 12.88 -13.42
N PHE A 203 -0.16 11.77 -13.39
CA PHE A 203 -1.58 11.72 -13.04
C PHE A 203 -1.83 11.36 -11.58
N GLU A 204 -0.81 10.85 -10.89
CA GLU A 204 -0.89 10.41 -9.50
C GLU A 204 -0.58 11.58 -8.54
N PRO A 205 -1.07 11.54 -7.28
CA PRO A 205 -0.78 12.61 -6.32
C PRO A 205 0.72 12.75 -6.09
N LEU A 206 1.28 13.94 -6.32
CA LEU A 206 2.70 14.19 -6.10
C LEU A 206 3.11 13.92 -4.64
N SER A 207 2.21 14.20 -3.68
CA SER A 207 2.42 13.90 -2.26
C SER A 207 2.60 12.41 -1.98
N ALA A 208 2.00 11.54 -2.80
CA ALA A 208 2.16 10.09 -2.66
C ALA A 208 3.41 9.54 -3.38
N LEU A 209 4.06 10.35 -4.21
CA LEU A 209 5.27 9.98 -4.97
C LEU A 209 6.54 10.56 -4.33
N ALA A 210 6.53 11.87 -4.06
CA ALA A 210 7.69 12.63 -3.58
C ALA A 210 7.49 13.23 -2.19
N GLY A 211 6.34 12.99 -1.56
CA GLY A 211 6.01 13.57 -0.25
C GLY A 211 5.69 15.06 -0.30
N CYS A 212 5.52 15.64 0.87
CA CYS A 212 5.26 17.08 1.06
C CYS A 212 6.48 17.83 1.64
N ARG A 213 7.59 17.12 1.91
CA ARG A 213 8.83 17.67 2.47
C ARG A 213 9.83 18.01 1.36
N PRO A 214 10.84 18.88 1.62
CA PRO A 214 11.96 19.08 0.70
C PRO A 214 12.73 17.77 0.54
N ASN A 215 12.37 16.98 -0.44
CA ASN A 215 12.86 15.62 -0.61
C ASN A 215 13.95 15.56 -1.68
N ALA A 216 15.20 15.88 -1.30
CA ALA A 216 16.31 15.94 -2.24
C ALA A 216 16.80 14.56 -2.69
N ASP A 217 16.76 13.57 -1.83
CA ASP A 217 17.25 12.20 -2.05
C ASP A 217 16.16 11.11 -1.91
N GLY A 218 14.90 11.52 -1.75
CA GLY A 218 13.79 10.59 -1.59
C GLY A 218 13.66 9.96 -0.21
N LEU A 219 14.44 10.36 0.80
CA LEU A 219 14.48 9.71 2.11
C LEU A 219 13.84 10.52 3.25
N ASP A 220 13.32 11.73 3.01
CA ASP A 220 12.87 12.59 4.10
C ASP A 220 11.70 12.00 4.89
N ASP A 221 10.74 11.39 4.22
CA ASP A 221 9.62 10.71 4.89
C ASP A 221 10.08 9.43 5.61
N LEU A 222 10.97 8.66 4.99
CA LEU A 222 11.61 7.48 5.61
C LEU A 222 12.40 7.85 6.88
N ARG A 223 13.11 9.01 6.87
CA ARG A 223 13.80 9.51 8.07
C ARG A 223 12.85 9.78 9.22
N VAL A 224 11.69 10.38 8.95
CA VAL A 224 10.65 10.63 9.97
C VAL A 224 10.10 9.32 10.50
N ILE A 225 9.66 8.43 9.61
CA ILE A 225 9.06 7.14 9.97
C ILE A 225 10.02 6.32 10.85
N VAL A 226 11.27 6.16 10.42
CA VAL A 226 12.28 5.35 11.13
C VAL A 226 12.66 5.97 12.46
N ARG A 227 12.85 7.29 12.53
CA ARG A 227 13.23 8.00 13.77
C ARG A 227 12.17 7.88 14.85
N GLU A 228 10.89 7.95 14.49
CA GLU A 228 9.78 7.98 15.44
C GLU A 228 9.25 6.58 15.80
N ALA A 229 9.49 5.58 14.96
CA ALA A 229 9.02 4.22 15.16
C ALA A 229 9.32 3.63 16.55
N PRO A 230 10.52 3.81 17.16
CA PRO A 230 10.79 3.25 18.49
C PRO A 230 9.84 3.74 19.59
N ALA A 231 9.31 4.96 19.47
CA ALA A 231 8.33 5.49 20.41
C ALA A 231 6.95 4.84 20.27
N HIS A 232 6.64 4.20 19.15
CA HIS A 232 5.34 3.60 18.83
C HIS A 232 5.36 2.08 18.73
N LEU A 233 6.53 1.47 18.73
CA LEU A 233 6.67 0.01 18.75
C LEU A 233 6.74 -0.53 20.19
N ARG A 234 6.25 -1.74 20.37
CA ARG A 234 6.54 -2.56 21.56
C ARG A 234 7.96 -3.08 21.49
N PRO A 235 8.61 -3.40 22.64
CA PRO A 235 9.86 -4.13 22.63
C PRO A 235 9.73 -5.43 21.82
N GLY A 236 10.65 -5.66 20.87
CA GLY A 236 10.58 -6.78 19.94
C GLY A 236 9.64 -6.59 18.75
N GLY A 237 9.01 -5.42 18.64
CA GLY A 237 8.16 -5.08 17.48
C GLY A 237 8.97 -4.82 16.22
N TRP A 238 8.30 -4.86 15.08
CA TRP A 238 8.91 -4.79 13.75
C TRP A 238 8.53 -3.51 13.00
N LEU A 239 9.50 -2.93 12.29
CA LEU A 239 9.28 -1.89 11.28
C LEU A 239 9.64 -2.45 9.91
N LEU A 240 8.70 -2.32 8.96
CA LEU A 240 8.88 -2.72 7.57
C LEU A 240 8.57 -1.52 6.67
N VAL A 241 9.52 -1.13 5.83
CA VAL A 241 9.31 0.00 4.91
C VAL A 241 9.74 -0.33 3.49
N GLU A 242 8.92 0.07 2.53
CA GLU A 242 9.27 0.07 1.12
C GLU A 242 10.17 1.27 0.80
N HIS A 243 11.04 1.13 -0.21
CA HIS A 243 11.97 2.16 -0.65
C HIS A 243 12.30 2.05 -2.16
N GLY A 244 12.90 3.06 -2.73
CA GLY A 244 13.44 3.04 -4.10
C GLY A 244 14.59 2.05 -4.25
N HIS A 245 14.76 1.51 -5.45
CA HIS A 245 15.70 0.41 -5.75
C HIS A 245 17.17 0.67 -5.35
N ASP A 246 17.58 1.91 -5.26
CA ASP A 246 18.94 2.36 -4.91
C ASP A 246 19.07 2.87 -3.45
N GLN A 247 17.97 2.92 -2.70
CA GLN A 247 17.92 3.53 -1.36
C GLN A 247 18.18 2.54 -0.23
N GLN A 248 18.23 1.23 -0.48
CA GLN A 248 18.34 0.20 0.56
C GLN A 248 19.48 0.44 1.55
N PRO A 249 20.74 0.78 1.13
CA PRO A 249 21.81 1.01 2.10
C PRO A 249 21.51 2.20 3.03
N GLY A 250 20.89 3.26 2.51
CA GLY A 250 20.49 4.43 3.30
C GLY A 250 19.43 4.09 4.35
N VAL A 251 18.40 3.31 3.96
CA VAL A 251 17.33 2.90 4.89
C VAL A 251 17.86 1.95 5.97
N ILE A 252 18.74 1.00 5.61
CA ILE A 252 19.41 0.13 6.59
C ILE A 252 20.18 0.96 7.61
N ALA A 253 20.96 1.94 7.16
CA ALA A 253 21.73 2.81 8.07
C ALA A 253 20.81 3.64 8.99
N LEU A 254 19.68 4.15 8.48
CA LEU A 254 18.68 4.86 9.28
C LEU A 254 18.11 3.97 10.38
N MET A 255 17.68 2.73 10.05
CA MET A 255 17.14 1.80 11.04
C MET A 255 18.17 1.42 12.10
N GLN A 256 19.42 1.11 11.71
CA GLN A 256 20.50 0.80 12.65
C GLN A 256 20.78 1.97 13.60
N ALA A 257 20.82 3.21 13.08
CA ALA A 257 21.01 4.41 13.89
C ALA A 257 19.85 4.67 14.86
N ALA A 258 18.62 4.24 14.51
CA ALA A 258 17.45 4.33 15.37
C ALA A 258 17.34 3.19 16.42
N GLY A 259 18.32 2.27 16.46
CA GLY A 259 18.40 1.20 17.45
C GLY A 259 17.76 -0.13 17.04
N PHE A 260 17.28 -0.24 15.79
CA PHE A 260 16.77 -1.50 15.28
C PHE A 260 17.88 -2.54 15.12
N ARG A 261 17.52 -3.79 15.41
CA ARG A 261 18.36 -4.98 15.26
C ARG A 261 17.83 -5.83 14.12
N GLN A 262 18.57 -6.86 13.71
CA GLN A 262 18.18 -7.78 12.63
C GLN A 262 17.71 -7.02 11.37
N VAL A 263 18.39 -5.91 11.05
CA VAL A 263 18.03 -5.08 9.91
C VAL A 263 18.43 -5.77 8.61
N LEU A 264 17.44 -6.13 7.79
CA LEU A 264 17.62 -6.90 6.57
C LEU A 264 16.92 -6.21 5.40
N GLY A 265 17.61 -6.13 4.26
CA GLY A 265 17.01 -5.73 2.99
C GLY A 265 16.44 -6.95 2.27
N GLN A 266 15.28 -6.79 1.65
CA GLN A 266 14.64 -7.84 0.85
C GLN A 266 14.28 -7.32 -0.55
N PRO A 267 14.45 -8.14 -1.59
CA PRO A 267 14.00 -7.80 -2.94
C PRO A 267 12.49 -8.05 -3.10
N ASP A 268 11.93 -7.41 -4.12
CA ASP A 268 10.62 -7.78 -4.67
C ASP A 268 10.69 -9.09 -5.47
N LEU A 269 9.55 -9.51 -6.04
CA LEU A 269 9.46 -10.74 -6.83
C LEU A 269 10.32 -10.71 -8.11
N SER A 270 10.73 -9.53 -8.57
CA SER A 270 11.64 -9.38 -9.73
C SER A 270 13.12 -9.42 -9.36
N GLY A 271 13.44 -9.48 -8.07
CA GLY A 271 14.81 -9.45 -7.54
C GLY A 271 15.35 -8.03 -7.30
N THR A 272 14.52 -6.99 -7.44
CA THR A 272 14.92 -5.60 -7.19
C THR A 272 14.84 -5.27 -5.71
N PRO A 273 15.87 -4.65 -5.08
CA PRO A 273 15.79 -4.19 -3.70
C PRO A 273 14.57 -3.30 -3.47
N ARG A 274 13.69 -3.66 -2.51
CA ARG A 274 12.42 -2.96 -2.34
C ARG A 274 12.02 -2.74 -0.89
N LEU A 275 12.46 -3.56 0.01
CA LEU A 275 11.98 -3.60 1.39
C LEU A 275 13.16 -3.64 2.37
N VAL A 276 13.05 -2.90 3.46
CA VAL A 276 13.91 -3.06 4.64
C VAL A 276 13.05 -3.38 5.85
N ILE A 277 13.49 -4.38 6.61
CA ILE A 277 12.85 -4.90 7.83
C ILE A 277 13.82 -4.70 8.98
N GLY A 278 13.33 -4.27 10.15
CA GLY A 278 14.12 -4.17 11.38
C GLY A 278 13.28 -4.46 12.59
N GLN A 279 13.89 -5.10 13.62
CA GLN A 279 13.27 -5.40 14.91
C GLN A 279 13.81 -4.46 16.00
N LEU A 280 12.94 -3.90 16.84
CA LEU A 280 13.30 -2.99 17.93
C LEU A 280 13.80 -3.75 19.16
#